data_5f2348f2312afb8fb7d8d5ef11ee316f
#
_entry.id   5f2348f2312afb8fb7d8d5ef11ee316f
#
_cell.length_a   1.000
_cell.length_b   1.000
_cell.length_c   1.000
_cell.angle_alpha   90.00
_cell.angle_beta   90.00
_cell.angle_gamma   90.00
#
_symmetry.space_group_name_H-M   'P 1'
#
loop_
_entity.id
_entity.type
_entity.pdbx_description
1 polymer ?
#
loop_
_entity_poly.entity_id
_entity_poly.type
_entity_poly.pdbx_seq_one_letter_code
_entity_poly.pdbx_strand_id
1 'polypeptide(L)'
;MPRIKIAPSILSADLSKINREIKEVEKHAGLIHVDIMDGIFVPPTAIDASFVRTIKTKVPLDVHLMVHEPSDSYIKGFIEAGAYYVTIHEEACKNPEKQINFIRKNKTRAGISIKPNTSLDKIKKYLGIVDMVLVMTVEPGWAGQKFIESTMEKVRTLRKLKPKLDIEVDGGINPYTARTAYDAGANVFVAGTSIFGQKDREAAIKEILNSLR
;
A
#
# COMPACT_ATOMS: atom_id res chain seq x y z
N MET A 1 15.97 -4.46 -10.45
CA MET A 1 14.73 -4.04 -9.80
C MET A 1 15.05 -3.35 -8.48
N PRO A 2 14.18 -2.47 -7.95
CA PRO A 2 14.31 -1.95 -6.59
C PRO A 2 14.27 -3.08 -5.54
N ARG A 3 14.66 -2.74 -4.29
CA ARG A 3 14.65 -3.71 -3.18
C ARG A 3 13.24 -4.27 -2.94
N ILE A 4 13.13 -5.58 -2.74
CA ILE A 4 11.89 -6.24 -2.34
C ILE A 4 11.49 -5.81 -0.93
N LYS A 5 10.21 -5.50 -0.73
CA LYS A 5 9.63 -5.13 0.56
C LYS A 5 8.31 -5.90 0.75
N ILE A 6 8.15 -6.54 1.89
CA ILE A 6 6.85 -7.00 2.35
C ILE A 6 6.25 -5.89 3.22
N ALA A 7 5.00 -5.57 2.98
CA ALA A 7 4.22 -4.56 3.70
C ALA A 7 3.01 -5.23 4.39
N PRO A 8 3.17 -5.76 5.62
CA PRO A 8 2.03 -6.29 6.37
C PRO A 8 0.95 -5.24 6.55
N SER A 9 -0.29 -5.50 6.06
CA SER A 9 -1.43 -4.60 6.24
C SER A 9 -2.09 -4.84 7.58
N ILE A 10 -2.07 -3.82 8.43
CA ILE A 10 -2.66 -3.84 9.76
C ILE A 10 -4.20 -3.91 9.76
N LEU A 11 -4.85 -3.74 8.61
CA LEU A 11 -6.28 -3.95 8.46
C LEU A 11 -6.72 -5.36 8.88
N SER A 12 -5.82 -6.35 8.79
CA SER A 12 -6.08 -7.73 9.19
C SER A 12 -5.55 -8.08 10.59
N ALA A 13 -5.02 -7.11 11.33
CA ALA A 13 -4.47 -7.28 12.67
C ALA A 13 -5.51 -6.98 13.77
N ASP A 14 -5.23 -7.39 15.00
CA ASP A 14 -5.99 -6.94 16.18
C ASP A 14 -5.57 -5.51 16.55
N LEU A 15 -6.36 -4.53 16.10
CA LEU A 15 -6.07 -3.10 16.32
C LEU A 15 -6.01 -2.72 17.79
N SER A 16 -6.69 -3.47 18.69
CA SER A 16 -6.63 -3.23 20.14
C SER A 16 -5.25 -3.54 20.74
N LYS A 17 -4.43 -4.31 20.01
CA LYS A 17 -3.08 -4.74 20.41
C LYS A 17 -2.04 -4.38 19.35
N ILE A 18 -2.30 -3.35 18.54
CA ILE A 18 -1.56 -3.08 17.30
C ILE A 18 -0.03 -3.06 17.49
N ASN A 19 0.47 -2.46 18.55
CA ASN A 19 1.93 -2.40 18.79
C ASN A 19 2.55 -3.76 19.09
N ARG A 20 1.79 -4.71 19.66
CA ARG A 20 2.22 -6.10 19.83
C ARG A 20 2.19 -6.84 18.49
N GLU A 21 1.11 -6.67 17.75
CA GLU A 21 0.91 -7.28 16.43
C GLU A 21 2.06 -6.89 15.46
N ILE A 22 2.43 -5.59 15.44
CA ILE A 22 3.53 -5.08 14.61
C ILE A 22 4.88 -5.67 15.04
N LYS A 23 5.12 -5.84 16.34
CA LYS A 23 6.37 -6.42 16.85
C LYS A 23 6.64 -7.83 16.34
N GLU A 24 5.60 -8.61 16.06
CA GLU A 24 5.72 -9.97 15.56
C GLU A 24 6.14 -10.01 14.08
N VAL A 25 5.94 -8.90 13.33
CA VAL A 25 6.22 -8.82 11.90
C VAL A 25 7.37 -7.89 11.54
N GLU A 26 7.71 -6.91 12.40
CA GLU A 26 8.63 -5.81 12.07
C GLU A 26 10.03 -6.26 11.65
N LYS A 27 10.50 -7.41 12.13
CA LYS A 27 11.84 -7.93 11.80
C LYS A 27 12.04 -8.23 10.31
N HIS A 28 10.98 -8.61 9.63
CA HIS A 28 11.01 -9.01 8.22
C HIS A 28 10.19 -8.08 7.31
N ALA A 29 9.44 -7.15 7.90
CA ALA A 29 8.70 -6.14 7.15
C ALA A 29 9.63 -5.08 6.57
N GLY A 30 9.38 -4.68 5.33
CA GLY A 30 10.03 -3.53 4.69
C GLY A 30 9.25 -2.23 4.88
N LEU A 31 7.92 -2.34 5.06
CA LEU A 31 6.95 -1.29 5.36
C LEU A 31 5.90 -1.86 6.30
N ILE A 32 5.14 -1.01 6.98
CA ILE A 32 3.86 -1.37 7.63
C ILE A 32 2.76 -0.65 6.86
N HIS A 33 1.87 -1.40 6.23
CA HIS A 33 0.78 -0.86 5.43
C HIS A 33 -0.43 -0.52 6.29
N VAL A 34 -0.95 0.69 6.08
CA VAL A 34 -2.01 1.29 6.90
C VAL A 34 -3.12 1.79 5.99
N ASP A 35 -4.21 1.04 5.93
CA ASP A 35 -5.39 1.35 5.13
C ASP A 35 -6.29 2.36 5.84
N ILE A 36 -6.54 3.51 5.21
CA ILE A 36 -7.42 4.56 5.70
C ILE A 36 -8.67 4.61 4.81
N MET A 37 -9.84 4.53 5.42
CA MET A 37 -11.13 4.45 4.73
C MET A 37 -12.12 5.44 5.32
N ASP A 38 -12.86 6.16 4.47
CA ASP A 38 -13.77 7.25 4.88
C ASP A 38 -15.27 6.91 4.84
N GLY A 39 -15.63 5.72 4.35
CA GLY A 39 -17.05 5.36 4.16
C GLY A 39 -17.70 6.01 2.93
N ILE A 40 -16.95 6.78 2.13
CA ILE A 40 -17.43 7.51 0.94
C ILE A 40 -16.80 6.93 -0.33
N PHE A 41 -15.47 6.90 -0.40
CA PHE A 41 -14.75 6.31 -1.53
C PHE A 41 -14.86 4.78 -1.53
N VAL A 42 -14.85 4.18 -0.33
CA VAL A 42 -15.14 2.77 -0.08
C VAL A 42 -16.17 2.66 1.06
N PRO A 43 -17.06 1.62 1.07
CA PRO A 43 -18.14 1.53 2.06
C PRO A 43 -17.69 1.46 3.52
N PRO A 44 -16.62 0.76 3.91
CA PRO A 44 -16.18 0.73 5.31
C PRO A 44 -15.47 2.02 5.72
N THR A 45 -15.45 2.26 7.03
CA THR A 45 -14.55 3.21 7.67
C THR A 45 -13.45 2.45 8.40
N ALA A 46 -12.24 2.99 8.42
CA ALA A 46 -11.13 2.43 9.15
C ALA A 46 -10.39 3.54 9.92
N ILE A 47 -9.25 3.20 10.48
CA ILE A 47 -8.42 4.03 11.34
C ILE A 47 -8.17 5.44 10.79
N ASP A 48 -7.90 6.38 11.69
CA ASP A 48 -7.59 7.77 11.39
C ASP A 48 -6.14 8.15 11.77
N ALA A 49 -5.76 9.41 11.56
CA ALA A 49 -4.43 9.90 11.88
C ALA A 49 -4.11 9.87 13.38
N SER A 50 -5.11 9.93 14.25
CA SER A 50 -4.90 9.83 15.70
C SER A 50 -4.49 8.43 16.10
N PHE A 51 -5.09 7.41 15.49
CA PHE A 51 -4.68 6.02 15.68
C PHE A 51 -3.26 5.79 15.12
N VAL A 52 -2.95 6.30 13.92
CA VAL A 52 -1.61 6.15 13.33
C VAL A 52 -0.51 6.69 14.24
N ARG A 53 -0.75 7.80 14.96
CA ARG A 53 0.20 8.34 15.96
C ARG A 53 0.48 7.39 17.13
N THR A 54 -0.40 6.43 17.41
CA THR A 54 -0.18 5.44 18.49
C THR A 54 0.73 4.29 18.09
N ILE A 55 1.02 4.13 16.79
CA ILE A 55 1.87 3.06 16.27
C ILE A 55 3.33 3.33 16.65
N LYS A 56 3.94 2.35 17.31
CA LYS A 56 5.33 2.41 17.76
C LYS A 56 6.15 1.37 16.99
N THR A 57 6.83 1.80 15.95
CA THR A 57 7.71 0.94 15.14
C THR A 57 8.86 1.73 14.55
N LYS A 58 9.95 1.04 14.18
CA LYS A 58 11.05 1.60 13.38
C LYS A 58 10.87 1.33 11.89
N VAL A 59 9.92 0.47 11.53
CA VAL A 59 9.59 0.17 10.14
C VAL A 59 8.80 1.34 9.55
N PRO A 60 9.16 1.84 8.37
CA PRO A 60 8.45 2.97 7.75
C PRO A 60 6.96 2.66 7.54
N LEU A 61 6.10 3.64 7.84
CA LEU A 61 4.65 3.54 7.63
C LEU A 61 4.28 3.90 6.20
N ASP A 62 3.52 3.05 5.56
CA ASP A 62 2.96 3.23 4.23
C ASP A 62 1.45 3.45 4.37
N VAL A 63 1.03 4.70 4.26
CA VAL A 63 -0.36 5.12 4.48
C VAL A 63 -1.09 5.18 3.16
N HIS A 64 -2.09 4.30 3.00
CA HIS A 64 -2.93 4.18 1.82
C HIS A 64 -4.29 4.83 2.05
N LEU A 65 -4.55 5.95 1.38
CA LEU A 65 -5.77 6.74 1.53
C LEU A 65 -6.85 6.31 0.53
N MET A 66 -7.75 5.45 0.95
CA MET A 66 -9.02 5.15 0.27
C MET A 66 -10.08 6.18 0.71
N VAL A 67 -9.86 7.46 0.35
CA VAL A 67 -10.58 8.63 0.86
C VAL A 67 -10.97 9.55 -0.29
N HIS A 68 -12.25 9.93 -0.33
CA HIS A 68 -12.78 10.84 -1.35
C HIS A 68 -12.29 12.27 -1.10
N GLU A 69 -11.66 12.88 -2.11
CA GLU A 69 -11.19 14.27 -2.10
C GLU A 69 -10.42 14.65 -0.79
N PRO A 70 -9.36 13.91 -0.40
CA PRO A 70 -8.66 14.20 0.84
C PRO A 70 -8.08 15.63 0.80
N SER A 71 -8.48 16.46 1.78
CA SER A 71 -7.99 17.83 1.90
C SER A 71 -6.50 17.87 2.29
N ASP A 72 -5.84 19.00 2.02
CA ASP A 72 -4.44 19.20 2.41
C ASP A 72 -4.26 19.03 3.95
N SER A 73 -5.21 19.50 4.76
CA SER A 73 -5.20 19.33 6.22
C SER A 73 -5.38 17.87 6.64
N TYR A 74 -6.22 17.10 5.94
CA TYR A 74 -6.42 15.69 6.19
C TYR A 74 -5.13 14.90 5.91
N ILE A 75 -4.53 15.10 4.74
CA ILE A 75 -3.24 14.49 4.37
C ILE A 75 -2.15 14.86 5.38
N LYS A 76 -2.09 16.14 5.79
CA LYS A 76 -1.10 16.63 6.75
C LYS A 76 -1.18 15.90 8.09
N GLY A 77 -2.38 15.50 8.54
CA GLY A 77 -2.57 14.72 9.75
C GLY A 77 -1.78 13.40 9.74
N PHE A 78 -1.72 12.69 8.61
CA PHE A 78 -0.96 11.45 8.47
C PHE A 78 0.55 11.70 8.33
N ILE A 79 0.94 12.76 7.65
CA ILE A 79 2.34 13.19 7.57
C ILE A 79 2.89 13.46 8.98
N GLU A 80 2.14 14.22 9.78
CA GLU A 80 2.50 14.53 11.18
C GLU A 80 2.42 13.30 12.11
N ALA A 81 1.63 12.28 11.72
CA ALA A 81 1.59 11.00 12.41
C ALA A 81 2.81 10.10 12.08
N GLY A 82 3.69 10.51 11.18
CA GLY A 82 4.92 9.81 10.85
C GLY A 82 4.84 8.94 9.60
N ALA A 83 3.88 9.18 8.69
CA ALA A 83 3.81 8.49 7.41
C ALA A 83 5.11 8.68 6.61
N TYR A 84 5.69 7.57 6.13
CA TYR A 84 6.83 7.58 5.21
C TYR A 84 6.38 7.66 3.75
N TYR A 85 5.32 6.92 3.39
CA TYR A 85 4.55 7.10 2.18
C TYR A 85 3.14 7.59 2.53
N VAL A 86 2.58 8.43 1.66
CA VAL A 86 1.15 8.70 1.59
C VAL A 86 0.71 8.46 0.16
N THR A 87 -0.12 7.44 -0.03
CA THR A 87 -0.64 7.01 -1.33
C THR A 87 -2.11 7.39 -1.46
N ILE A 88 -2.44 8.15 -2.50
CA ILE A 88 -3.81 8.58 -2.83
C ILE A 88 -4.33 7.81 -4.03
N HIS A 89 -5.65 7.69 -4.18
CA HIS A 89 -6.27 7.12 -5.37
C HIS A 89 -6.49 8.15 -6.47
N GLU A 90 -6.15 7.80 -7.72
CA GLU A 90 -6.48 8.59 -8.91
C GLU A 90 -7.98 8.86 -8.99
N GLU A 91 -8.79 7.85 -8.71
CA GLU A 91 -10.25 7.90 -8.83
C GLU A 91 -10.92 8.70 -7.71
N ALA A 92 -10.21 8.92 -6.62
CA ALA A 92 -10.74 9.63 -5.44
C ALA A 92 -10.47 11.15 -5.49
N CYS A 93 -9.61 11.61 -6.40
CA CYS A 93 -9.10 12.98 -6.40
C CYS A 93 -9.45 13.72 -7.70
N LYS A 94 -10.06 14.91 -7.61
CA LYS A 94 -10.26 15.79 -8.78
C LYS A 94 -8.93 16.33 -9.34
N ASN A 95 -7.95 16.55 -8.48
CA ASN A 95 -6.63 17.03 -8.86
C ASN A 95 -5.52 16.28 -8.11
N PRO A 96 -5.21 15.01 -8.50
CA PRO A 96 -4.17 14.23 -7.85
C PRO A 96 -2.80 14.91 -7.83
N GLU A 97 -2.46 15.68 -8.86
CA GLU A 97 -1.18 16.38 -8.95
C GLU A 97 -0.98 17.38 -7.82
N LYS A 98 -2.04 18.13 -7.45
CA LYS A 98 -2.00 19.06 -6.32
C LYS A 98 -1.67 18.31 -5.02
N GLN A 99 -2.34 17.19 -4.75
CA GLN A 99 -2.12 16.41 -3.53
C GLN A 99 -0.74 15.74 -3.52
N ILE A 100 -0.28 15.18 -4.64
CA ILE A 100 1.07 14.63 -4.77
C ILE A 100 2.12 15.72 -4.45
N ASN A 101 1.99 16.91 -5.04
CA ASN A 101 2.90 18.02 -4.78
C ASN A 101 2.84 18.49 -3.33
N PHE A 102 1.65 18.51 -2.71
CA PHE A 102 1.49 18.84 -1.29
C PHE A 102 2.22 17.82 -0.39
N ILE A 103 2.06 16.52 -0.62
CA ILE A 103 2.75 15.46 0.12
C ILE A 103 4.26 15.65 0.02
N ARG A 104 4.78 15.83 -1.18
CA ARG A 104 6.22 16.00 -1.44
C ARG A 104 6.79 17.29 -0.84
N LYS A 105 6.05 18.41 -0.90
CA LYS A 105 6.43 19.67 -0.25
C LYS A 105 6.62 19.52 1.27
N ASN A 106 5.87 18.60 1.88
CA ASN A 106 6.00 18.26 3.29
C ASN A 106 7.06 17.18 3.57
N LYS A 107 7.98 16.92 2.60
CA LYS A 107 9.10 15.97 2.73
C LYS A 107 8.68 14.51 2.99
N THR A 108 7.47 14.15 2.61
CA THR A 108 6.92 12.80 2.64
C THR A 108 6.90 12.23 1.22
N ARG A 109 7.09 10.93 1.06
CA ARG A 109 7.03 10.26 -0.24
C ARG A 109 5.59 10.15 -0.71
N ALA A 110 5.35 10.46 -1.97
CA ALA A 110 4.02 10.42 -2.56
C ALA A 110 3.82 9.14 -3.40
N GLY A 111 2.73 8.42 -3.12
CA GLY A 111 2.23 7.34 -3.94
C GLY A 111 0.95 7.71 -4.67
N ILE A 112 0.69 7.03 -5.79
CA ILE A 112 -0.60 7.06 -6.48
C ILE A 112 -1.11 5.63 -6.69
N SER A 113 -2.38 5.41 -6.37
CA SER A 113 -3.08 4.12 -6.52
C SER A 113 -4.08 4.16 -7.65
N ILE A 114 -4.28 2.99 -8.29
CA ILE A 114 -5.35 2.75 -9.28
C ILE A 114 -6.11 1.46 -8.98
N LYS A 115 -7.43 1.50 -9.16
CA LYS A 115 -8.32 0.34 -9.06
C LYS A 115 -8.05 -0.68 -10.17
N PRO A 116 -8.52 -1.94 -10.02
CA PRO A 116 -8.30 -2.99 -11.02
C PRO A 116 -8.79 -2.62 -12.43
N ASN A 117 -9.87 -1.87 -12.54
CA ASN A 117 -10.46 -1.48 -13.82
C ASN A 117 -9.98 -0.13 -14.36
N THR A 118 -9.19 0.65 -13.60
CA THR A 118 -8.68 1.95 -14.03
C THR A 118 -7.51 1.79 -14.99
N SER A 119 -7.58 2.44 -16.14
CA SER A 119 -6.49 2.44 -17.12
C SER A 119 -5.23 3.09 -16.57
N LEU A 120 -4.07 2.50 -16.87
CA LEU A 120 -2.76 3.04 -16.53
C LEU A 120 -2.52 4.43 -17.16
N ASP A 121 -3.18 4.75 -18.27
CA ASP A 121 -3.07 6.05 -18.93
C ASP A 121 -3.46 7.22 -18.04
N LYS A 122 -4.37 6.99 -17.09
CA LYS A 122 -4.79 8.02 -16.12
C LYS A 122 -3.63 8.56 -15.28
N ILE A 123 -2.66 7.70 -14.95
CA ILE A 123 -1.55 8.06 -14.05
C ILE A 123 -0.21 8.28 -14.77
N LYS A 124 -0.11 8.02 -16.07
CA LYS A 124 1.16 8.20 -16.83
C LYS A 124 1.80 9.56 -16.61
N LYS A 125 0.99 10.64 -16.56
CA LYS A 125 1.45 12.02 -16.35
C LYS A 125 2.09 12.25 -14.97
N TYR A 126 1.78 11.41 -13.97
CA TYR A 126 2.31 11.55 -12.62
C TYR A 126 3.57 10.71 -12.37
N LEU A 127 3.94 9.80 -13.28
CA LEU A 127 5.09 8.89 -13.11
C LEU A 127 6.45 9.60 -12.98
N GLY A 128 6.51 10.90 -13.22
CA GLY A 128 7.70 11.74 -13.00
C GLY A 128 7.77 12.38 -11.62
N ILE A 129 6.64 12.40 -10.88
CA ILE A 129 6.51 13.12 -9.61
C ILE A 129 6.08 12.23 -8.44
N VAL A 130 5.80 10.95 -8.65
CA VAL A 130 5.51 9.98 -7.57
C VAL A 130 6.73 9.13 -7.25
N ASP A 131 6.79 8.67 -6.02
CA ASP A 131 7.83 7.77 -5.51
C ASP A 131 7.39 6.30 -5.56
N MET A 132 6.06 6.05 -5.64
CA MET A 132 5.47 4.71 -5.70
C MET A 132 4.17 4.72 -6.51
N VAL A 133 3.88 3.61 -7.20
CA VAL A 133 2.57 3.32 -7.77
C VAL A 133 2.02 2.08 -7.12
N LEU A 134 0.83 2.18 -6.52
CA LEU A 134 0.07 1.06 -5.98
C LEU A 134 -0.94 0.58 -7.03
N VAL A 135 -0.81 -0.66 -7.46
CA VAL A 135 -1.79 -1.33 -8.32
C VAL A 135 -2.67 -2.21 -7.43
N MET A 136 -3.95 -1.83 -7.28
CA MET A 136 -4.91 -2.67 -6.59
C MET A 136 -5.12 -3.97 -7.37
N THR A 137 -4.99 -5.09 -6.69
CA THR A 137 -5.22 -6.44 -7.22
C THR A 137 -6.54 -7.05 -6.74
N VAL A 138 -7.33 -6.23 -6.06
CA VAL A 138 -8.74 -6.46 -5.66
C VAL A 138 -9.47 -5.12 -5.72
N GLU A 139 -10.80 -5.11 -5.64
CA GLU A 139 -11.54 -3.87 -5.40
C GLU A 139 -11.23 -3.34 -3.99
N PRO A 140 -10.89 -2.03 -3.84
CA PRO A 140 -10.54 -1.48 -2.54
C PRO A 140 -11.69 -1.53 -1.53
N GLY A 141 -11.36 -1.64 -0.22
CA GLY A 141 -12.31 -1.54 0.89
C GLY A 141 -12.47 -2.79 1.74
N TRP A 142 -12.10 -3.98 1.29
CA TRP A 142 -12.29 -5.23 2.02
C TRP A 142 -11.07 -6.14 1.95
N ALA A 143 -10.72 -6.74 3.08
CA ALA A 143 -9.67 -7.76 3.14
C ALA A 143 -10.20 -9.14 2.66
N GLY A 144 -9.27 -10.07 2.34
CA GLY A 144 -9.60 -11.46 2.05
C GLY A 144 -10.19 -11.74 0.67
N GLN A 145 -10.16 -10.76 -0.25
CA GLN A 145 -10.63 -10.92 -1.62
C GLN A 145 -9.64 -11.75 -2.47
N LYS A 146 -10.17 -12.29 -3.58
CA LYS A 146 -9.38 -13.06 -4.53
C LYS A 146 -8.58 -12.15 -5.44
N PHE A 147 -7.28 -12.45 -5.60
CA PHE A 147 -6.36 -11.75 -6.48
C PHE A 147 -6.84 -11.70 -7.94
N ILE A 148 -6.79 -10.51 -8.54
CA ILE A 148 -7.19 -10.26 -9.94
C ILE A 148 -5.92 -10.26 -10.81
N GLU A 149 -5.63 -11.39 -11.45
CA GLU A 149 -4.39 -11.62 -12.19
C GLU A 149 -4.22 -10.70 -13.41
N SER A 150 -5.32 -10.26 -14.03
CA SER A 150 -5.27 -9.35 -15.19
C SER A 150 -4.61 -8.00 -14.87
N THR A 151 -4.55 -7.59 -13.60
CA THR A 151 -3.87 -6.35 -13.18
C THR A 151 -2.35 -6.42 -13.36
N MET A 152 -1.79 -7.62 -13.51
CA MET A 152 -0.35 -7.81 -13.73
C MET A 152 0.16 -7.21 -15.04
N GLU A 153 -0.71 -7.02 -16.02
CA GLU A 153 -0.35 -6.31 -17.25
C GLU A 153 0.03 -4.85 -16.99
N LYS A 154 -0.66 -4.21 -16.02
CA LYS A 154 -0.31 -2.85 -15.57
C LYS A 154 1.06 -2.84 -14.89
N VAL A 155 1.32 -3.82 -14.04
CA VAL A 155 2.61 -3.96 -13.33
C VAL A 155 3.76 -4.12 -14.32
N ARG A 156 3.61 -5.01 -15.34
CA ARG A 156 4.62 -5.20 -16.41
C ARG A 156 4.88 -3.91 -17.19
N THR A 157 3.81 -3.21 -17.54
CA THR A 157 3.91 -1.93 -18.27
C THR A 157 4.59 -0.86 -17.44
N LEU A 158 4.22 -0.71 -16.15
CA LEU A 158 4.84 0.23 -15.23
C LEU A 158 6.35 -0.06 -15.08
N ARG A 159 6.73 -1.33 -14.89
CA ARG A 159 8.14 -1.70 -14.73
C ARG A 159 8.97 -1.40 -15.96
N LYS A 160 8.40 -1.60 -17.16
CA LYS A 160 9.07 -1.21 -18.43
C LYS A 160 9.24 0.31 -18.52
N LEU A 161 8.19 1.10 -18.18
CA LEU A 161 8.23 2.56 -18.26
C LEU A 161 9.14 3.18 -17.19
N LYS A 162 9.18 2.61 -15.99
CA LYS A 162 9.89 3.16 -14.82
C LYS A 162 10.67 2.06 -14.08
N PRO A 163 11.85 1.67 -14.58
CA PRO A 163 12.63 0.54 -14.02
C PRO A 163 13.01 0.67 -12.54
N LYS A 164 13.08 1.90 -12.02
CA LYS A 164 13.51 2.20 -10.64
C LYS A 164 12.37 2.59 -9.70
N LEU A 165 11.12 2.71 -10.20
CA LEU A 165 9.96 3.09 -9.39
C LEU A 165 9.59 1.96 -8.44
N ASP A 166 9.20 2.28 -7.19
CA ASP A 166 8.52 1.31 -6.34
C ASP A 166 7.14 1.00 -6.93
N ILE A 167 6.89 -0.26 -7.23
CA ILE A 167 5.59 -0.76 -7.71
C ILE A 167 5.05 -1.69 -6.65
N GLU A 168 3.98 -1.25 -6.05
CA GLU A 168 3.27 -1.94 -4.99
C GLU A 168 2.04 -2.64 -5.55
N VAL A 169 1.71 -3.79 -4.95
CA VAL A 169 0.49 -4.54 -5.23
C VAL A 169 -0.24 -4.81 -3.92
N ASP A 170 -1.54 -4.57 -3.92
CA ASP A 170 -2.39 -4.78 -2.75
C ASP A 170 -3.67 -5.52 -3.11
N GLY A 171 -3.91 -6.62 -2.39
CA GLY A 171 -5.08 -7.46 -2.48
C GLY A 171 -4.80 -8.91 -2.85
N GLY A 172 -5.19 -9.84 -1.98
CA GLY A 172 -5.07 -11.29 -2.21
C GLY A 172 -3.62 -11.81 -2.28
N ILE A 173 -2.67 -11.10 -1.66
CA ILE A 173 -1.25 -11.48 -1.66
C ILE A 173 -0.99 -12.64 -0.69
N ASN A 174 -0.40 -13.70 -1.23
CA ASN A 174 0.09 -14.90 -0.56
C ASN A 174 1.37 -15.37 -1.30
N PRO A 175 2.07 -16.43 -0.90
CA PRO A 175 3.29 -16.87 -1.58
C PRO A 175 3.15 -17.08 -3.09
N TYR A 176 2.03 -17.61 -3.56
CA TYR A 176 1.79 -17.85 -4.99
C TYR A 176 1.55 -16.56 -5.77
N THR A 177 0.62 -15.71 -5.30
CA THR A 177 0.28 -14.45 -5.99
C THR A 177 1.39 -13.41 -5.88
N ALA A 178 2.17 -13.42 -4.78
CA ALA A 178 3.38 -12.61 -4.64
C ALA A 178 4.41 -12.98 -5.73
N ARG A 179 4.63 -14.27 -6.00
CA ARG A 179 5.50 -14.71 -7.09
C ARG A 179 5.01 -14.21 -8.45
N THR A 180 3.71 -14.38 -8.73
CA THR A 180 3.09 -13.86 -9.97
C THR A 180 3.31 -12.36 -10.14
N ALA A 181 3.13 -11.58 -9.06
CA ALA A 181 3.32 -10.13 -9.09
C ALA A 181 4.80 -9.73 -9.20
N TYR A 182 5.71 -10.47 -8.57
CA TYR A 182 7.15 -10.28 -8.69
C TYR A 182 7.63 -10.51 -10.13
N ASP A 183 7.21 -11.58 -10.76
CA ASP A 183 7.53 -11.89 -12.15
C ASP A 183 6.97 -10.85 -13.12
N ALA A 184 5.87 -10.20 -12.77
CA ALA A 184 5.35 -9.05 -13.49
C ALA A 184 6.16 -7.76 -13.26
N GLY A 185 6.96 -7.67 -12.19
CA GLY A 185 7.83 -6.54 -11.89
C GLY A 185 7.48 -5.74 -10.64
N ALA A 186 6.54 -6.20 -9.80
CA ALA A 186 6.29 -5.61 -8.49
C ALA A 186 7.49 -5.82 -7.56
N ASN A 187 7.69 -4.93 -6.60
CA ASN A 187 8.73 -5.05 -5.58
C ASN A 187 8.25 -4.70 -4.17
N VAL A 188 7.00 -4.25 -4.02
CA VAL A 188 6.34 -4.03 -2.73
C VAL A 188 5.06 -4.85 -2.70
N PHE A 189 4.87 -5.66 -1.66
CA PHE A 189 3.79 -6.65 -1.56
C PHE A 189 3.01 -6.43 -0.28
N VAL A 190 1.78 -5.94 -0.40
CA VAL A 190 0.88 -5.74 0.74
C VAL A 190 0.18 -7.05 1.05
N ALA A 191 0.40 -7.56 2.26
CA ALA A 191 -0.16 -8.83 2.72
C ALA A 191 -0.83 -8.67 4.08
N GLY A 192 -2.13 -8.92 4.13
CA GLY A 192 -2.94 -8.84 5.35
C GLY A 192 -3.22 -10.22 5.96
N THR A 193 -4.32 -10.83 5.56
CA THR A 193 -4.81 -12.12 6.12
C THR A 193 -3.83 -13.27 5.97
N SER A 194 -3.00 -13.28 4.93
CA SER A 194 -1.95 -14.30 4.72
C SER A 194 -0.82 -14.21 5.76
N ILE A 195 -0.70 -13.09 6.49
CA ILE A 195 0.26 -12.90 7.58
C ILE A 195 -0.47 -12.91 8.92
N PHE A 196 -1.38 -11.95 9.16
CA PHE A 196 -2.02 -11.79 10.48
C PHE A 196 -3.04 -12.89 10.80
N GLY A 197 -3.53 -13.61 9.81
CA GLY A 197 -4.38 -14.81 10.00
C GLY A 197 -3.60 -16.07 10.38
N GLN A 198 -2.25 -16.04 10.38
CA GLN A 198 -1.42 -17.20 10.72
C GLN A 198 -1.00 -17.17 12.20
N LYS A 199 -0.81 -18.37 12.78
CA LYS A 199 -0.29 -18.50 14.16
C LYS A 199 1.17 -18.03 14.27
N ASP A 200 1.99 -18.36 13.26
CA ASP A 200 3.39 -17.94 13.14
C ASP A 200 3.50 -16.94 11.99
N ARG A 201 3.41 -15.66 12.34
CA ARG A 201 3.46 -14.54 11.37
C ARG A 201 4.84 -14.34 10.79
N GLU A 202 5.88 -14.64 11.57
CA GLU A 202 7.26 -14.57 11.08
C GLU A 202 7.50 -15.63 9.99
N ALA A 203 7.02 -16.87 10.19
CA ALA A 203 7.08 -17.92 9.19
C ALA A 203 6.29 -17.51 7.92
N ALA A 204 5.09 -16.96 8.08
CA ALA A 204 4.26 -16.52 6.97
C ALA A 204 4.95 -15.45 6.08
N ILE A 205 5.60 -14.45 6.69
CA ILE A 205 6.38 -13.45 5.94
C ILE A 205 7.57 -14.12 5.21
N LYS A 206 8.27 -15.04 5.89
CA LYS A 206 9.40 -15.77 5.28
C LYS A 206 8.95 -16.64 4.09
N GLU A 207 7.79 -17.26 4.15
CA GLU A 207 7.22 -18.01 3.02
C GLU A 207 6.99 -17.11 1.81
N ILE A 208 6.40 -15.93 2.01
CA ILE A 208 6.24 -14.94 0.94
C ILE A 208 7.62 -14.52 0.40
N LEU A 209 8.58 -14.16 1.25
CA LEU A 209 9.93 -13.77 0.82
C LEU A 209 10.66 -14.90 0.05
N ASN A 210 10.49 -16.15 0.47
CA ASN A 210 11.11 -17.30 -0.17
C ASN A 210 10.52 -17.57 -1.56
N SER A 211 9.22 -17.31 -1.75
CA SER A 211 8.58 -17.44 -3.07
C SER A 211 9.11 -16.45 -4.12
N LEU A 212 9.76 -15.36 -3.68
CA LEU A 212 10.31 -14.31 -4.54
C LEU A 212 11.78 -14.54 -4.99
N ARG A 213 12.37 -15.65 -4.55
CA ARG A 213 13.77 -16.04 -4.87
C ARG A 213 13.87 -16.96 -6.06
#